data_7e2a97a28352a827033d8e9720445bee
#
_entry.id   7e2a97a28352a827033d8e9720445bee
#
_cell.length_a   1.000
_cell.length_b   1.000
_cell.length_c   1.000
_cell.angle_alpha   90.00
_cell.angle_beta   90.00
_cell.angle_gamma   90.00
#
_symmetry.space_group_name_H-M   'P 1'
#
loop_
_entity.id
_entity.type
_entity.pdbx_description
1 polymer ?
#
loop_
_entity_poly.entity_id
_entity_poly.type
_entity_poly.pdbx_seq_one_letter_code
_entity_poly.pdbx_strand_id
1 'polypeptide(L)'
;MTTQARALRYDTGFTGLGTQSLVFRATGLQAEHRCSADPKPASKAFLARNGLMGRHHYDCISSIGRPRGARVVCSTCPGECAAGPDDRPDMFAGGFPCQPWSLQRQACMRDVPPHEHPLYRCLAETIAYLRRVRPRAFLLENVHGFWARREYPTGILTGPAFIQSELRQDYHVAWVELDTVAWVFLARPRVWIFGIHKDTGSQAMVTEAAALAAELQAERARMDREPTASFCHKPYTPAWYDAVSQLARRREPCDPSHGDGGGRAPQWRQQCDAARAEWAERGLAWHDLQPLRGAMLRGLAGRPRERELLEVALLTACEQMGVDPLSSADLDAAKQDLYLDVSQNRRWSSLRAEPRMLGSVCRQHDVYAYSEDRVLLAEEVWHAMGGMVDGQPLASFAGTADVDARDLVGECQALPPLALASWALLVALGASLPGLWRPWP
;
A
#
# COMPACT_ATOMS: atom_id res chain seq x y z
N MET A 1 27.35 -20.38 -28.57
CA MET A 1 27.61 -20.07 -27.16
C MET A 1 26.41 -19.30 -26.64
N THR A 2 25.51 -19.95 -25.90
CA THR A 2 24.40 -19.30 -25.24
C THR A 2 24.98 -18.51 -24.08
N THR A 3 25.06 -17.19 -24.21
CA THR A 3 25.38 -16.30 -23.08
C THR A 3 24.33 -16.51 -22.01
N GLN A 4 24.73 -17.13 -20.90
CA GLN A 4 23.87 -17.28 -19.71
C GLN A 4 23.41 -15.89 -19.29
N ALA A 5 22.09 -15.64 -19.27
CA ALA A 5 21.53 -14.35 -18.89
C ALA A 5 21.97 -14.02 -17.46
N ARG A 6 22.60 -12.88 -17.28
CA ARG A 6 23.05 -12.39 -15.97
C ARG A 6 21.84 -12.05 -15.11
N ALA A 7 21.87 -12.41 -13.84
CA ALA A 7 20.85 -11.99 -12.88
C ALA A 7 20.73 -10.45 -12.80
N LEU A 8 19.52 -9.95 -12.70
CA LEU A 8 19.22 -8.53 -12.46
C LEU A 8 19.73 -8.14 -11.06
N ARG A 9 20.57 -7.13 -10.97
CA ARG A 9 21.10 -6.64 -9.69
C ARG A 9 20.33 -5.40 -9.26
N TYR A 10 19.71 -5.45 -8.09
CA TYR A 10 18.87 -4.35 -7.62
C TYR A 10 19.11 -3.98 -6.16
N ASP A 11 18.80 -2.71 -5.86
CA ASP A 11 18.77 -2.15 -4.51
C ASP A 11 17.35 -1.69 -4.20
N THR A 12 16.97 -1.67 -2.90
CA THR A 12 15.71 -1.13 -2.45
C THR A 12 15.90 -0.11 -1.31
N GLY A 13 15.06 0.93 -1.33
CA GLY A 13 14.92 1.86 -0.21
C GLY A 13 13.50 1.81 0.35
N PHE A 14 13.36 2.03 1.67
CA PHE A 14 12.06 1.95 2.36
C PHE A 14 11.41 0.59 2.12
N THR A 15 12.18 -0.45 2.36
CA THR A 15 11.94 -1.82 1.86
C THR A 15 10.65 -2.44 2.41
N GLY A 16 10.21 -2.05 3.63
CA GLY A 16 8.94 -2.50 4.22
C GLY A 16 8.80 -4.02 4.24
N LEU A 17 7.78 -4.53 3.54
CA LEU A 17 7.53 -5.98 3.35
C LEU A 17 8.45 -6.64 2.30
N GLY A 18 9.32 -5.88 1.61
CA GLY A 18 10.15 -6.43 0.53
C GLY A 18 9.36 -6.74 -0.75
N THR A 19 8.33 -5.94 -1.05
CA THR A 19 7.39 -6.16 -2.17
C THR A 19 8.09 -6.31 -3.51
N GLN A 20 9.18 -5.57 -3.76
CA GLN A 20 9.97 -5.71 -5.00
C GLN A 20 10.58 -7.11 -5.12
N SER A 21 11.15 -7.63 -4.04
CA SER A 21 11.72 -8.98 -4.00
C SER A 21 10.64 -10.05 -4.21
N LEU A 22 9.46 -9.84 -3.65
CA LEU A 22 8.31 -10.73 -3.83
C LEU A 22 7.83 -10.74 -5.29
N VAL A 23 7.74 -9.58 -5.93
CA VAL A 23 7.41 -9.48 -7.36
C VAL A 23 8.42 -10.24 -8.21
N PHE A 24 9.71 -10.05 -8.01
CA PHE A 24 10.72 -10.77 -8.78
C PHE A 24 10.69 -12.28 -8.55
N ARG A 25 10.42 -12.71 -7.31
CA ARG A 25 10.23 -14.13 -6.98
C ARG A 25 8.98 -14.70 -7.66
N ALA A 26 7.84 -14.01 -7.59
CA ALA A 26 6.59 -14.45 -8.19
C ALA A 26 6.65 -14.53 -9.72
N THR A 27 7.39 -13.63 -10.36
CA THR A 27 7.57 -13.63 -11.81
C THR A 27 8.69 -14.56 -12.30
N GLY A 28 9.41 -15.25 -11.39
CA GLY A 28 10.53 -16.13 -11.73
C GLY A 28 11.75 -15.41 -12.30
N LEU A 29 11.82 -14.07 -12.12
CA LEU A 29 12.97 -13.29 -12.58
C LEU A 29 14.22 -13.63 -11.75
N GLN A 30 15.31 -13.99 -12.42
CA GLN A 30 16.60 -14.18 -11.75
C GLN A 30 17.14 -12.81 -11.32
N ALA A 31 17.07 -12.53 -10.02
CA ALA A 31 17.45 -11.23 -9.45
C ALA A 31 18.29 -11.40 -8.20
N GLU A 32 19.30 -10.54 -8.05
CA GLU A 32 20.16 -10.43 -6.88
C GLU A 32 19.80 -9.16 -6.10
N HIS A 33 19.24 -9.30 -4.91
CA HIS A 33 18.99 -8.20 -3.99
C HIS A 33 20.26 -7.83 -3.26
N ARG A 34 20.92 -6.78 -3.72
CA ARG A 34 22.24 -6.34 -3.21
C ARG A 34 22.12 -5.60 -1.89
N CYS A 35 21.40 -4.47 -1.92
CA CYS A 35 21.24 -3.60 -0.77
C CYS A 35 19.76 -3.32 -0.52
N SER A 36 19.38 -3.35 0.76
CA SER A 36 18.05 -2.91 1.22
C SER A 36 18.21 -1.88 2.35
N ALA A 37 17.25 -0.98 2.48
CA ALA A 37 17.23 -0.01 3.57
C ALA A 37 15.82 0.16 4.16
N ASP A 38 15.71 -0.05 5.47
CA ASP A 38 14.53 0.24 6.27
C ASP A 38 14.90 0.31 7.76
N PRO A 39 14.53 1.39 8.49
CA PRO A 39 14.88 1.53 9.89
C PRO A 39 14.02 0.70 10.83
N LYS A 40 12.83 0.22 10.38
CA LYS A 40 11.84 -0.42 11.25
C LYS A 40 12.27 -1.81 11.69
N PRO A 41 12.34 -2.09 13.02
CA PRO A 41 12.63 -3.43 13.51
C PRO A 41 11.66 -4.50 12.99
N ALA A 42 10.38 -4.18 12.88
CA ALA A 42 9.35 -5.09 12.35
C ALA A 42 9.62 -5.45 10.88
N SER A 43 10.00 -4.47 10.04
CA SER A 43 10.42 -4.70 8.65
C SER A 43 11.63 -5.65 8.60
N LYS A 44 12.69 -5.37 9.37
CA LYS A 44 13.88 -6.23 9.43
C LYS A 44 13.55 -7.66 9.83
N ALA A 45 12.76 -7.83 10.88
CA ALA A 45 12.34 -9.16 11.35
C ALA A 45 11.52 -9.91 10.30
N PHE A 46 10.60 -9.21 9.61
CA PHE A 46 9.78 -9.77 8.54
C PHE A 46 10.64 -10.17 7.34
N LEU A 47 11.51 -9.28 6.86
CA LEU A 47 12.40 -9.53 5.73
C LEU A 47 13.34 -10.72 5.99
N ALA A 48 13.93 -10.79 7.18
CA ALA A 48 14.81 -11.90 7.56
C ALA A 48 14.06 -13.24 7.56
N ARG A 49 12.87 -13.28 8.15
CA ARG A 49 12.05 -14.50 8.26
C ARG A 49 11.60 -15.02 6.90
N ASN A 50 11.29 -14.13 5.97
CA ASN A 50 10.83 -14.48 4.62
C ASN A 50 11.95 -14.60 3.57
N GLY A 51 13.21 -14.43 3.98
CA GLY A 51 14.37 -14.49 3.07
C GLY A 51 14.34 -13.40 1.98
N LEU A 52 13.86 -12.19 2.35
CA LEU A 52 13.68 -11.05 1.44
C LEU A 52 14.70 -9.93 1.68
N MET A 53 15.55 -10.09 2.69
CA MET A 53 16.57 -9.10 3.03
C MET A 53 17.65 -9.05 1.92
N GLY A 54 18.07 -7.85 1.56
CA GLY A 54 19.22 -7.69 0.68
C GLY A 54 20.50 -8.28 1.28
N ARG A 55 21.49 -8.59 0.43
CA ARG A 55 22.81 -9.04 0.88
C ARG A 55 23.39 -8.10 1.93
N HIS A 56 23.13 -6.80 1.80
CA HIS A 56 23.42 -5.78 2.80
C HIS A 56 22.12 -5.07 3.17
N HIS A 57 21.86 -4.93 4.47
CA HIS A 57 20.69 -4.22 4.98
C HIS A 57 21.10 -3.08 5.90
N TYR A 58 20.57 -1.89 5.64
CA TYR A 58 20.89 -0.65 6.36
C TYR A 58 19.63 -0.02 6.96
N ASP A 59 19.82 0.81 7.98
CA ASP A 59 18.72 1.58 8.60
C ASP A 59 18.31 2.78 7.74
N CYS A 60 19.21 3.25 6.86
CA CYS A 60 18.99 4.45 6.07
C CYS A 60 19.52 4.27 4.64
N ILE A 61 18.76 4.77 3.67
CA ILE A 61 19.17 4.80 2.26
C ILE A 61 20.46 5.60 2.05
N SER A 62 20.72 6.59 2.88
CA SER A 62 21.96 7.37 2.83
C SER A 62 23.21 6.55 3.14
N SER A 63 23.07 5.37 3.73
CA SER A 63 24.15 4.43 4.01
C SER A 63 24.54 3.60 2.79
N ILE A 64 23.65 3.43 1.81
CA ILE A 64 23.93 2.69 0.59
C ILE A 64 24.88 3.50 -0.31
N GLY A 65 25.93 2.87 -0.84
CA GLY A 65 26.84 3.47 -1.82
C GLY A 65 27.68 4.61 -1.29
N ARG A 66 28.00 4.66 0.00
CA ARG A 66 28.98 5.60 0.55
C ARG A 66 30.39 5.29 0.01
N PRO A 67 31.31 6.28 0.00
CA PRO A 67 32.68 6.08 -0.48
C PRO A 67 33.38 4.91 0.22
N ARG A 68 34.33 4.27 -0.48
CA ARG A 68 35.21 3.26 0.12
C ARG A 68 35.85 3.80 1.40
N GLY A 69 35.84 3.01 2.47
CA GLY A 69 36.40 3.38 3.78
C GLY A 69 35.39 4.05 4.72
N ALA A 70 34.19 4.46 4.26
CA ALA A 70 33.13 4.85 5.18
C ALA A 70 32.56 3.60 5.85
N ARG A 71 32.74 3.50 7.17
CA ARG A 71 32.15 2.41 7.95
C ARG A 71 30.69 2.68 8.18
N VAL A 72 29.83 1.73 7.80
CA VAL A 72 28.38 1.79 8.01
C VAL A 72 27.91 0.51 8.67
N VAL A 73 27.00 0.64 9.63
CA VAL A 73 26.39 -0.50 10.30
C VAL A 73 25.47 -1.20 9.31
N CYS A 74 25.73 -2.49 9.10
CA CYS A 74 24.95 -3.37 8.25
C CYS A 74 24.32 -4.46 9.13
N SER A 75 22.99 -4.65 9.03
CA SER A 75 22.28 -5.64 9.85
C SER A 75 22.51 -7.09 9.42
N THR A 76 23.08 -7.31 8.23
CA THR A 76 23.34 -8.65 7.67
C THR A 76 24.80 -9.07 7.72
N CYS A 77 25.73 -8.11 7.88
CA CYS A 77 27.14 -8.41 7.99
C CYS A 77 27.59 -8.45 9.46
N PRO A 78 28.51 -9.35 9.85
CA PRO A 78 29.09 -9.32 11.17
C PRO A 78 29.99 -8.07 11.30
N GLY A 79 29.54 -7.08 12.06
CA GLY A 79 30.23 -5.82 12.27
C GLY A 79 30.00 -4.75 11.21
N GLU A 80 30.93 -3.79 11.14
CA GLU A 80 30.86 -2.70 10.17
C GLU A 80 31.11 -3.18 8.74
N CYS A 81 30.19 -2.89 7.86
CA CYS A 81 30.31 -3.20 6.44
C CYS A 81 31.04 -2.06 5.72
N ALA A 82 32.02 -2.38 4.88
CA ALA A 82 32.53 -1.40 3.92
C ALA A 82 31.37 -1.00 2.99
N ALA A 83 31.15 0.31 2.87
CA ALA A 83 30.00 0.84 2.14
C ALA A 83 29.90 0.24 0.75
N GLY A 84 28.77 -0.34 0.48
CA GLY A 84 28.21 -0.79 -0.78
C GLY A 84 29.13 -1.37 -1.86
N PRO A 85 28.64 -2.25 -2.68
CA PRO A 85 29.45 -2.82 -3.74
C PRO A 85 29.87 -1.74 -4.74
N ASP A 86 31.10 -1.83 -5.19
CA ASP A 86 31.70 -0.94 -6.20
C ASP A 86 30.93 -0.92 -7.54
N ASP A 87 30.08 -1.90 -7.75
CA ASP A 87 29.32 -2.06 -8.96
C ASP A 87 27.94 -1.40 -8.89
N ARG A 88 27.67 -0.58 -9.86
CA ARG A 88 26.38 0.05 -10.13
C ARG A 88 25.26 -1.00 -10.26
N PRO A 89 24.14 -0.87 -9.54
CA PRO A 89 22.98 -1.76 -9.73
C PRO A 89 22.29 -1.50 -11.07
N ASP A 90 21.60 -2.52 -11.55
CA ASP A 90 20.77 -2.38 -12.75
C ASP A 90 19.51 -1.59 -12.44
N MET A 91 18.94 -1.79 -11.24
CA MET A 91 17.71 -1.13 -10.83
C MET A 91 17.75 -0.69 -9.35
N PHE A 92 17.11 0.43 -9.07
CA PHE A 92 16.71 0.83 -7.72
C PHE A 92 15.18 0.89 -7.65
N ALA A 93 14.58 0.37 -6.58
CA ALA A 93 13.16 0.50 -6.32
C ALA A 93 12.90 1.05 -4.92
N GLY A 94 11.90 1.94 -4.78
CA GLY A 94 11.56 2.49 -3.47
C GLY A 94 10.24 3.25 -3.45
N GLY A 95 9.51 3.10 -2.32
CA GLY A 95 8.34 3.90 -1.99
C GLY A 95 8.67 4.75 -0.76
N PHE A 96 9.15 5.96 -0.96
CA PHE A 96 9.50 6.85 0.17
C PHE A 96 8.25 7.33 0.92
N PRO A 97 8.36 7.66 2.24
CA PRO A 97 7.23 8.03 3.09
C PRO A 97 6.30 9.06 2.45
N CYS A 98 5.01 8.74 2.41
CA CYS A 98 4.00 9.53 1.70
C CYS A 98 3.40 10.69 2.52
N GLN A 99 3.67 10.75 3.83
CA GLN A 99 3.06 11.71 4.75
C GLN A 99 3.18 13.18 4.31
N PRO A 100 4.28 13.65 3.69
CA PRO A 100 4.36 15.01 3.18
C PRO A 100 3.33 15.37 2.11
N TRP A 101 2.80 14.38 1.38
CA TRP A 101 1.91 14.56 0.24
C TRP A 101 0.53 13.95 0.40
N SER A 102 0.31 13.15 1.44
CA SER A 102 -0.97 12.48 1.69
C SER A 102 -2.09 13.49 1.91
N LEU A 103 -3.25 13.26 1.28
CA LEU A 103 -4.46 14.04 1.52
C LEU A 103 -5.01 13.82 2.94
N GLN A 104 -4.63 12.71 3.58
CA GLN A 104 -5.01 12.36 4.96
C GLN A 104 -4.02 12.88 6.01
N ARG A 105 -3.19 13.88 5.66
CA ARG A 105 -2.26 14.51 6.60
C ARG A 105 -2.98 14.97 7.86
N GLN A 106 -2.29 14.90 8.99
CA GLN A 106 -2.76 15.49 10.24
C GLN A 106 -3.14 16.97 10.02
N ALA A 107 -4.20 17.42 10.67
CA ALA A 107 -4.75 18.75 10.45
C ALA A 107 -3.70 19.86 10.63
N CYS A 108 -2.82 19.74 11.65
CA CYS A 108 -1.74 20.68 11.92
C CYS A 108 -0.62 20.73 10.85
N MET A 109 -0.58 19.74 9.96
CA MET A 109 0.44 19.66 8.91
C MET A 109 -0.11 19.94 7.51
N ARG A 110 -1.40 20.28 7.36
CA ARG A 110 -2.03 20.43 6.04
C ARG A 110 -1.47 21.60 5.24
N ASP A 111 -1.19 22.69 5.91
CA ASP A 111 -0.72 23.92 5.29
C ASP A 111 0.82 24.03 5.25
N VAL A 112 1.50 23.05 5.84
CA VAL A 112 2.97 22.99 5.81
C VAL A 112 3.44 22.53 4.44
N PRO A 113 4.31 23.29 3.74
CA PRO A 113 4.90 22.83 2.48
C PRO A 113 5.59 21.46 2.64
N PRO A 114 5.57 20.59 1.61
CA PRO A 114 6.19 19.27 1.71
C PRO A 114 7.66 19.32 2.16
N HIS A 115 8.43 20.30 1.70
CA HIS A 115 9.86 20.42 2.00
C HIS A 115 10.16 20.81 3.45
N GLU A 116 9.20 21.34 4.19
CA GLU A 116 9.30 21.62 5.62
C GLU A 116 8.88 20.43 6.50
N HIS A 117 8.27 19.43 5.89
CA HIS A 117 7.85 18.23 6.62
C HIS A 117 9.09 17.36 7.00
N PRO A 118 9.22 16.85 8.25
CA PRO A 118 10.39 16.09 8.68
C PRO A 118 10.75 14.89 7.80
N LEU A 119 9.73 14.23 7.21
CA LEU A 119 9.93 13.07 6.33
C LEU A 119 10.28 13.46 4.88
N TYR A 120 10.30 14.73 4.53
CA TYR A 120 10.78 15.18 3.21
C TYR A 120 12.24 14.78 2.98
N ARG A 121 13.04 14.72 4.05
CA ARG A 121 14.43 14.23 4.01
C ARG A 121 14.56 12.90 3.30
N CYS A 122 13.54 12.01 3.38
CA CYS A 122 13.57 10.71 2.72
C CYS A 122 13.60 10.83 1.20
N LEU A 123 12.85 11.79 0.62
CA LEU A 123 12.95 12.12 -0.81
C LEU A 123 14.32 12.71 -1.15
N ALA A 124 14.81 13.66 -0.36
CA ALA A 124 16.14 14.26 -0.58
C ALA A 124 17.27 13.22 -0.53
N GLU A 125 17.21 12.29 0.43
CA GLU A 125 18.16 11.17 0.54
C GLU A 125 18.06 10.19 -0.64
N THR A 126 16.84 9.96 -1.16
CA THR A 126 16.61 9.15 -2.37
C THR A 126 17.26 9.82 -3.58
N ILE A 127 17.06 11.11 -3.78
CA ILE A 127 17.70 11.87 -4.87
C ILE A 127 19.23 11.83 -4.73
N ALA A 128 19.74 12.05 -3.52
CA ALA A 128 21.17 11.97 -3.24
C ALA A 128 21.76 10.57 -3.51
N TYR A 129 21.01 9.50 -3.17
CA TYR A 129 21.38 8.13 -3.50
C TYR A 129 21.46 7.94 -5.03
N LEU A 130 20.42 8.33 -5.77
CA LEU A 130 20.37 8.19 -7.23
C LEU A 130 21.53 8.91 -7.92
N ARG A 131 21.87 10.11 -7.47
CA ARG A 131 23.03 10.86 -7.98
C ARG A 131 24.36 10.21 -7.67
N ARG A 132 24.50 9.60 -6.49
CA ARG A 132 25.75 8.99 -6.01
C ARG A 132 26.00 7.60 -6.59
N VAL A 133 25.00 6.72 -6.51
CA VAL A 133 25.11 5.31 -6.92
C VAL A 133 24.86 5.13 -8.41
N ARG A 134 24.04 6.01 -8.98
CA ARG A 134 23.73 6.06 -10.42
C ARG A 134 23.20 4.72 -10.97
N PRO A 135 22.17 4.09 -10.35
CA PRO A 135 21.58 2.87 -10.90
C PRO A 135 21.22 3.07 -12.38
N ARG A 136 21.25 1.99 -13.19
CA ARG A 136 20.92 2.09 -14.62
C ARG A 136 19.49 2.54 -14.83
N ALA A 137 18.58 2.10 -13.93
CA ALA A 137 17.21 2.56 -13.88
C ALA A 137 16.72 2.67 -12.43
N PHE A 138 15.62 3.42 -12.24
CA PHE A 138 14.91 3.43 -10.97
C PHE A 138 13.40 3.40 -11.17
N LEU A 139 12.71 2.85 -10.17
CA LEU A 139 11.27 2.87 -10.03
C LEU A 139 10.93 3.41 -8.65
N LEU A 140 10.25 4.55 -8.60
CA LEU A 140 9.76 5.13 -7.35
C LEU A 140 8.24 5.12 -7.32
N GLU A 141 7.67 5.03 -6.11
CA GLU A 141 6.22 5.06 -5.90
C GLU A 141 5.86 6.08 -4.82
N ASN A 142 4.71 6.73 -5.00
CA ASN A 142 4.10 7.52 -3.94
C ASN A 142 2.58 7.65 -4.11
N VAL A 143 1.91 8.24 -3.12
CA VAL A 143 0.47 8.47 -3.15
C VAL A 143 0.05 9.44 -4.27
N HIS A 144 -1.22 9.33 -4.71
CA HIS A 144 -1.81 10.25 -5.71
C HIS A 144 -1.59 11.73 -5.36
N GLY A 145 -1.63 12.11 -4.07
CA GLY A 145 -1.37 13.49 -3.63
C GLY A 145 0.02 14.03 -3.99
N PHE A 146 0.98 13.16 -4.36
CA PHE A 146 2.28 13.54 -4.89
C PHE A 146 2.19 14.17 -6.30
N TRP A 147 1.10 13.92 -7.02
CA TRP A 147 0.81 14.56 -8.31
C TRP A 147 0.30 16.00 -8.17
N ALA A 148 -0.20 16.39 -7.00
CA ALA A 148 -0.68 17.74 -6.78
C ALA A 148 0.48 18.74 -6.84
N ARG A 149 0.22 19.93 -7.43
CA ARG A 149 1.19 21.03 -7.42
C ARG A 149 1.39 21.53 -5.99
N ARG A 150 2.62 21.57 -5.55
CA ARG A 150 3.04 21.98 -4.21
C ARG A 150 4.27 22.88 -4.31
N GLU A 151 4.56 23.57 -3.24
CA GLU A 151 5.79 24.35 -3.10
C GLU A 151 6.97 23.41 -2.78
N TYR A 152 8.03 23.54 -3.57
CA TYR A 152 9.33 22.89 -3.39
C TYR A 152 10.42 23.98 -3.39
N PRO A 153 11.65 23.69 -2.95
CA PRO A 153 12.74 24.67 -2.95
C PRO A 153 12.99 25.31 -4.32
N THR A 154 12.65 24.64 -5.40
CA THR A 154 12.83 25.08 -6.79
C THR A 154 11.59 25.74 -7.40
N GLY A 155 10.49 25.88 -6.64
CA GLY A 155 9.23 26.48 -7.07
C GLY A 155 8.00 25.59 -6.94
N ILE A 156 6.88 26.00 -7.51
CA ILE A 156 5.61 25.27 -7.45
C ILE A 156 5.57 24.23 -8.58
N LEU A 157 5.73 22.96 -8.20
CA LEU A 157 5.80 21.81 -9.11
C LEU A 157 4.88 20.68 -8.63
N THR A 158 4.65 19.67 -9.49
CA THR A 158 4.23 18.36 -9.04
C THR A 158 5.44 17.60 -8.50
N GLY A 159 5.22 16.61 -7.62
CA GLY A 159 6.33 15.82 -7.09
C GLY A 159 7.17 15.10 -8.17
N PRO A 160 6.55 14.45 -9.19
CA PRO A 160 7.31 13.88 -10.31
C PRO A 160 8.13 14.91 -11.09
N ALA A 161 7.56 16.10 -11.37
CA ALA A 161 8.27 17.17 -12.05
C ALA A 161 9.44 17.70 -11.21
N PHE A 162 9.29 17.74 -9.88
CA PHE A 162 10.39 18.06 -8.96
C PHE A 162 11.52 17.03 -9.07
N ILE A 163 11.21 15.72 -9.00
CA ILE A 163 12.21 14.65 -9.18
C ILE A 163 12.90 14.78 -10.55
N GLN A 164 12.13 15.03 -11.62
CA GLN A 164 12.68 15.24 -12.96
C GLN A 164 13.66 16.42 -13.00
N SER A 165 13.30 17.57 -12.38
CA SER A 165 14.15 18.76 -12.34
C SER A 165 15.47 18.50 -11.59
N GLU A 166 15.39 17.77 -10.46
CA GLU A 166 16.56 17.44 -9.65
C GLU A 166 17.49 16.44 -10.34
N LEU A 167 16.93 15.47 -11.07
CA LEU A 167 17.71 14.40 -11.72
C LEU A 167 18.03 14.68 -13.21
N ARG A 168 17.65 15.81 -13.74
CA ARG A 168 17.76 16.15 -15.18
C ARG A 168 19.17 16.02 -15.79
N GLN A 169 20.20 16.09 -14.97
CA GLN A 169 21.58 15.93 -15.45
C GLN A 169 21.93 14.47 -15.74
N ASP A 170 21.40 13.56 -14.91
CA ASP A 170 21.80 12.15 -14.92
C ASP A 170 20.74 11.23 -15.54
N TYR A 171 19.44 11.58 -15.43
CA TYR A 171 18.33 10.69 -15.79
C TYR A 171 17.34 11.29 -16.77
N HIS A 172 16.77 10.44 -17.59
CA HIS A 172 15.49 10.62 -18.25
C HIS A 172 14.39 10.12 -17.32
N VAL A 173 13.33 10.90 -17.14
CA VAL A 173 12.26 10.61 -16.17
C VAL A 173 10.89 10.71 -16.84
N ALA A 174 10.03 9.74 -16.56
CA ALA A 174 8.60 9.75 -16.89
C ALA A 174 7.80 9.21 -15.70
N TRP A 175 6.48 9.36 -15.73
CA TRP A 175 5.60 8.87 -14.65
C TRP A 175 4.22 8.52 -15.17
N VAL A 176 3.53 7.67 -14.41
CA VAL A 176 2.17 7.22 -14.70
C VAL A 176 1.43 7.00 -13.38
N GLU A 177 0.11 7.13 -13.42
CA GLU A 177 -0.75 6.68 -12.32
C GLU A 177 -1.23 5.26 -12.62
N LEU A 178 -1.03 4.36 -11.64
CA LEU A 178 -1.59 3.01 -11.67
C LEU A 178 -2.46 2.81 -10.43
N ASP A 179 -3.63 2.18 -10.62
CA ASP A 179 -4.54 1.84 -9.55
C ASP A 179 -4.72 0.32 -9.47
N THR A 180 -4.57 -0.21 -8.28
CA THR A 180 -4.74 -1.64 -7.98
C THR A 180 -6.11 -2.18 -8.41
N VAL A 181 -7.12 -1.31 -8.51
CA VAL A 181 -8.48 -1.64 -8.93
C VAL A 181 -8.57 -2.32 -10.30
N ALA A 182 -7.56 -2.16 -11.15
CA ALA A 182 -7.52 -2.87 -12.43
C ALA A 182 -7.38 -4.39 -12.27
N TRP A 183 -6.85 -4.87 -11.15
CA TRP A 183 -6.58 -6.30 -10.90
C TRP A 183 -7.46 -6.89 -9.81
N VAL A 184 -7.66 -6.15 -8.72
CA VAL A 184 -8.36 -6.60 -7.52
C VAL A 184 -9.35 -5.54 -7.05
N PHE A 185 -10.30 -5.92 -6.20
CA PHE A 185 -11.30 -5.00 -5.66
C PHE A 185 -10.75 -4.11 -4.53
N LEU A 186 -9.59 -3.50 -4.75
CA LEU A 186 -8.95 -2.56 -3.84
C LEU A 186 -8.54 -1.29 -4.60
N ALA A 187 -9.13 -0.15 -4.23
CA ALA A 187 -8.77 1.14 -4.82
C ALA A 187 -7.53 1.71 -4.13
N ARG A 188 -6.40 1.68 -4.80
CA ARG A 188 -5.13 2.22 -4.30
C ARG A 188 -4.37 2.94 -5.42
N PRO A 189 -4.85 4.11 -5.87
CA PRO A 189 -4.15 4.88 -6.90
C PRO A 189 -2.79 5.36 -6.38
N ARG A 190 -1.75 5.16 -7.20
CA ARG A 190 -0.36 5.53 -6.90
C ARG A 190 0.31 6.12 -8.12
N VAL A 191 1.20 7.08 -7.87
CA VAL A 191 2.08 7.65 -8.90
C VAL A 191 3.35 6.83 -8.94
N TRP A 192 3.67 6.31 -10.11
CA TRP A 192 4.88 5.55 -10.40
C TRP A 192 5.82 6.38 -11.24
N ILE A 193 7.05 6.56 -10.78
CA ILE A 193 8.06 7.39 -11.42
C ILE A 193 9.17 6.50 -11.94
N PHE A 194 9.37 6.50 -13.22
CA PHE A 194 10.36 5.73 -13.97
C PHE A 194 11.56 6.62 -14.25
N GLY A 195 12.76 6.10 -14.08
CA GLY A 195 13.98 6.77 -14.48
C GLY A 195 14.93 5.83 -15.19
N ILE A 196 15.53 6.29 -16.30
CA ILE A 196 16.60 5.60 -17.00
C ILE A 196 17.80 6.52 -17.06
N HIS A 197 18.96 6.05 -16.62
CA HIS A 197 20.18 6.83 -16.64
C HIS A 197 20.60 7.15 -18.08
N LYS A 198 21.08 8.35 -18.34
CA LYS A 198 21.37 8.86 -19.69
C LYS A 198 22.43 8.08 -20.46
N ASP A 199 23.35 7.40 -19.77
CA ASP A 199 24.32 6.50 -20.39
C ASP A 199 23.74 5.12 -20.73
N THR A 200 22.55 4.82 -20.24
CA THR A 200 21.88 3.52 -20.42
C THR A 200 20.79 3.58 -21.48
N GLY A 201 20.08 4.72 -21.60
CA GLY A 201 18.96 4.84 -22.52
C GLY A 201 18.55 6.28 -22.81
N SER A 202 17.37 6.45 -23.39
CA SER A 202 16.85 7.72 -23.89
C SER A 202 15.54 8.13 -23.20
N GLN A 203 15.11 9.38 -23.44
CA GLN A 203 13.80 9.86 -23.00
C GLN A 203 12.66 9.06 -23.66
N ALA A 204 12.81 8.62 -24.89
CA ALA A 204 11.82 7.78 -25.57
C ALA A 204 11.58 6.48 -24.80
N MET A 205 12.65 5.76 -24.42
CA MET A 205 12.55 4.50 -23.68
C MET A 205 11.78 4.62 -22.37
N VAL A 206 12.04 5.65 -21.57
CA VAL A 206 11.35 5.84 -20.29
C VAL A 206 9.90 6.27 -20.50
N THR A 207 9.62 7.04 -21.55
CA THR A 207 8.24 7.44 -21.92
C THR A 207 7.44 6.22 -22.40
N GLU A 208 8.05 5.37 -23.22
CA GLU A 208 7.45 4.10 -23.67
C GLU A 208 7.16 3.16 -22.50
N ALA A 209 8.06 3.05 -21.52
CA ALA A 209 7.81 2.26 -20.30
C ALA A 209 6.56 2.74 -19.55
N ALA A 210 6.43 4.04 -19.34
CA ALA A 210 5.27 4.62 -18.66
C ALA A 210 3.98 4.43 -19.48
N ALA A 211 4.04 4.61 -20.81
CA ALA A 211 2.91 4.40 -21.71
C ALA A 211 2.46 2.93 -21.73
N LEU A 212 3.41 1.99 -21.83
CA LEU A 212 3.14 0.55 -21.80
C LEU A 212 2.46 0.13 -20.50
N ALA A 213 2.91 0.65 -19.36
CA ALA A 213 2.27 0.39 -18.07
C ALA A 213 0.82 0.91 -18.04
N ALA A 214 0.56 2.11 -18.58
CA ALA A 214 -0.80 2.67 -18.66
C ALA A 214 -1.71 1.84 -19.57
N GLU A 215 -1.22 1.43 -20.72
CA GLU A 215 -1.94 0.64 -21.72
C GLU A 215 -2.35 -0.73 -21.18
N LEU A 216 -1.41 -1.44 -20.57
CA LEU A 216 -1.67 -2.76 -19.97
C LEU A 216 -2.60 -2.69 -18.76
N GLN A 217 -2.53 -1.62 -17.95
CA GLN A 217 -3.53 -1.38 -16.92
C GLN A 217 -4.92 -1.19 -17.52
N ALA A 218 -5.04 -0.40 -18.60
CA ALA A 218 -6.30 -0.14 -19.26
C ALA A 218 -6.90 -1.42 -19.87
N GLU A 219 -6.06 -2.26 -20.48
CA GLU A 219 -6.48 -3.58 -20.98
C GLU A 219 -6.94 -4.48 -19.83
N ARG A 220 -6.17 -4.55 -18.74
CA ARG A 220 -6.53 -5.37 -17.59
C ARG A 220 -7.85 -4.93 -16.94
N ALA A 221 -8.12 -3.62 -16.90
CA ALA A 221 -9.36 -3.08 -16.35
C ALA A 221 -10.62 -3.46 -17.13
N ARG A 222 -10.48 -3.93 -18.39
CA ARG A 222 -11.57 -4.46 -19.23
C ARG A 222 -11.87 -5.93 -18.98
N MET A 223 -10.96 -6.64 -18.28
CA MET A 223 -11.15 -8.05 -17.97
C MET A 223 -11.89 -8.22 -16.64
N ASP A 224 -12.49 -9.39 -16.44
CA ASP A 224 -13.08 -9.73 -15.14
C ASP A 224 -12.03 -9.74 -14.03
N ARG A 225 -12.47 -9.27 -12.85
CA ARG A 225 -11.65 -9.23 -11.64
C ARG A 225 -11.93 -10.45 -10.78
N GLU A 226 -10.92 -10.91 -10.06
CA GLU A 226 -11.11 -11.96 -9.06
C GLU A 226 -12.03 -11.47 -7.93
N PRO A 227 -12.97 -12.31 -7.46
CA PRO A 227 -13.84 -11.95 -6.35
C PRO A 227 -13.05 -11.67 -5.07
N THR A 228 -13.44 -10.63 -4.34
CA THR A 228 -12.80 -10.25 -3.05
C THR A 228 -12.90 -11.35 -2.00
N ALA A 229 -13.92 -12.19 -2.04
CA ALA A 229 -14.07 -13.34 -1.14
C ALA A 229 -12.91 -14.34 -1.18
N SER A 230 -12.08 -14.31 -2.24
CA SER A 230 -10.95 -15.22 -2.40
C SER A 230 -9.78 -14.96 -1.44
N PHE A 231 -9.67 -13.76 -0.88
CA PHE A 231 -8.57 -13.40 0.03
C PHE A 231 -8.89 -13.59 1.52
N CYS A 232 -10.16 -13.74 1.89
CA CYS A 232 -10.55 -14.03 3.27
C CYS A 232 -10.34 -15.51 3.59
N HIS A 233 -9.97 -15.79 4.84
CA HIS A 233 -9.96 -17.16 5.33
C HIS A 233 -11.36 -17.75 5.29
N LYS A 234 -11.50 -18.93 4.67
CA LYS A 234 -12.79 -19.62 4.58
C LYS A 234 -13.33 -19.91 5.99
N PRO A 235 -14.62 -19.62 6.26
CA PRO A 235 -15.24 -19.90 7.54
C PRO A 235 -15.02 -21.34 7.99
N TYR A 236 -14.86 -21.54 9.30
CA TYR A 236 -14.66 -22.84 9.94
C TYR A 236 -13.40 -23.61 9.56
N THR A 237 -12.43 -22.98 8.87
CA THR A 237 -11.09 -23.53 8.67
C THR A 237 -10.19 -23.26 9.89
N PRO A 238 -9.10 -24.02 10.10
CA PRO A 238 -8.12 -23.71 11.15
C PRO A 238 -7.62 -22.27 11.09
N ALA A 239 -7.32 -21.75 9.91
CA ALA A 239 -6.89 -20.37 9.71
C ALA A 239 -7.96 -19.35 10.12
N TRP A 240 -9.24 -19.66 9.87
CA TRP A 240 -10.36 -18.83 10.34
C TRP A 240 -10.47 -18.82 11.87
N TYR A 241 -10.34 -19.99 12.53
CA TYR A 241 -10.37 -20.07 14.00
C TYR A 241 -9.19 -19.32 14.62
N ASP A 242 -8.01 -19.41 14.04
CA ASP A 242 -6.84 -18.65 14.47
C ASP A 242 -7.06 -17.14 14.32
N ALA A 243 -7.63 -16.71 13.19
CA ALA A 243 -7.99 -15.31 12.96
C ALA A 243 -8.98 -14.81 14.03
N VAL A 244 -10.07 -15.52 14.27
CA VAL A 244 -11.07 -15.15 15.29
C VAL A 244 -10.44 -15.10 16.68
N SER A 245 -9.55 -16.03 17.01
CA SER A 245 -8.85 -16.08 18.29
C SER A 245 -7.89 -14.88 18.46
N GLN A 246 -7.17 -14.49 17.41
CA GLN A 246 -6.31 -13.31 17.40
C GLN A 246 -7.14 -12.04 17.61
N LEU A 247 -8.28 -11.91 16.93
CA LEU A 247 -9.18 -10.77 17.05
C LEU A 247 -9.82 -10.67 18.45
N ALA A 248 -10.10 -11.82 19.09
CA ALA A 248 -10.60 -11.83 20.46
C ALA A 248 -9.60 -11.21 21.46
N ARG A 249 -8.30 -11.38 21.22
CA ARG A 249 -7.23 -10.78 22.04
C ARG A 249 -7.09 -9.25 21.86
N ARG A 250 -7.57 -8.69 20.75
CA ARG A 250 -7.60 -7.23 20.54
C ARG A 250 -8.61 -6.51 21.43
N ARG A 251 -9.55 -7.22 22.04
CA ARG A 251 -10.56 -6.66 22.95
C ARG A 251 -9.96 -6.32 24.32
N GLU A 252 -9.11 -5.30 24.40
CA GLU A 252 -8.94 -4.63 25.67
C GLU A 252 -10.18 -3.77 25.93
N PRO A 253 -10.76 -3.81 27.15
CA PRO A 253 -11.85 -2.91 27.52
C PRO A 253 -11.35 -1.47 27.34
N CYS A 254 -11.99 -0.72 26.47
CA CYS A 254 -11.70 0.69 26.34
C CYS A 254 -12.03 1.34 27.69
N ASP A 255 -11.04 1.98 28.30
CA ASP A 255 -11.27 2.79 29.51
C ASP A 255 -12.30 3.88 29.16
N PRO A 256 -13.51 3.84 29.76
CA PRO A 256 -14.53 4.83 29.49
C PRO A 256 -14.12 6.26 29.93
N SER A 257 -13.01 6.40 30.68
CA SER A 257 -12.48 7.70 31.10
C SER A 257 -11.77 8.49 29.98
N HIS A 258 -11.46 7.87 28.83
CA HIS A 258 -11.09 8.60 27.61
C HIS A 258 -12.34 9.17 26.92
N GLY A 259 -13.24 9.73 27.75
CA GLY A 259 -14.40 10.46 27.31
C GLY A 259 -14.01 11.65 26.44
N ASP A 260 -14.81 11.87 25.42
CA ASP A 260 -14.81 13.06 24.56
C ASP A 260 -14.59 14.31 25.43
N GLY A 261 -13.36 14.84 25.41
CA GLY A 261 -13.03 16.07 26.16
C GLY A 261 -14.05 17.15 25.82
N GLY A 262 -14.68 17.73 26.85
CA GLY A 262 -15.81 18.63 26.77
C GLY A 262 -15.64 19.72 25.73
N GLY A 263 -16.43 19.66 24.66
CA GLY A 263 -16.37 20.55 23.51
C GLY A 263 -17.41 20.15 22.47
N ARG A 264 -17.33 20.71 21.28
CA ARG A 264 -18.15 20.35 20.11
C ARG A 264 -18.15 18.84 19.90
N ALA A 265 -19.33 18.26 19.60
CA ALA A 265 -19.45 16.86 19.21
C ALA A 265 -18.42 16.50 18.13
N PRO A 266 -17.70 15.38 18.25
CA PRO A 266 -16.71 14.96 17.28
C PRO A 266 -17.27 14.96 15.86
N GLN A 267 -16.47 15.31 14.86
CA GLN A 267 -16.92 15.43 13.46
C GLN A 267 -17.61 14.15 12.96
N TRP A 268 -17.15 12.97 13.38
CA TRP A 268 -17.78 11.70 13.02
C TRP A 268 -19.21 11.58 13.53
N ARG A 269 -19.49 12.07 14.77
CA ARG A 269 -20.84 12.06 15.35
C ARG A 269 -21.78 12.98 14.58
N GLN A 270 -21.33 14.19 14.25
CA GLN A 270 -22.11 15.12 13.42
C GLN A 270 -22.47 14.50 12.06
N GLN A 271 -21.55 13.75 11.45
CA GLN A 271 -21.82 13.05 10.17
C GLN A 271 -22.82 11.91 10.33
N CYS A 272 -22.76 11.16 11.44
CA CYS A 272 -23.73 10.11 11.73
C CYS A 272 -25.12 10.72 12.04
N ASP A 273 -25.16 11.80 12.79
CA ASP A 273 -26.42 12.50 13.12
C ASP A 273 -27.09 13.08 11.87
N ALA A 274 -26.30 13.64 10.95
CA ALA A 274 -26.82 14.12 9.67
C ALA A 274 -27.42 12.96 8.84
N ALA A 275 -26.75 11.83 8.75
CA ALA A 275 -27.28 10.65 8.06
C ALA A 275 -28.57 10.12 8.72
N ARG A 276 -28.63 10.11 10.06
CA ARG A 276 -29.87 9.74 10.78
C ARG A 276 -31.03 10.69 10.48
N ALA A 277 -30.77 11.99 10.40
CA ALA A 277 -31.77 12.99 10.04
C ALA A 277 -32.32 12.75 8.63
N GLU A 278 -31.47 12.48 7.65
CA GLU A 278 -31.88 12.14 6.30
C GLU A 278 -32.79 10.92 6.25
N TRP A 279 -32.51 9.87 7.02
CA TRP A 279 -33.38 8.69 7.10
C TRP A 279 -34.69 8.98 7.80
N ALA A 280 -34.67 9.80 8.85
CA ALA A 280 -35.90 10.22 9.55
C ALA A 280 -36.84 11.04 8.66
N GLU A 281 -36.31 11.91 7.80
CA GLU A 281 -37.07 12.66 6.82
C GLU A 281 -37.80 11.74 5.80
N ARG A 282 -37.26 10.56 5.56
CA ARG A 282 -37.86 9.51 4.73
C ARG A 282 -38.90 8.64 5.46
N GLY A 283 -39.18 8.96 6.72
CA GLY A 283 -40.13 8.21 7.54
C GLY A 283 -39.56 6.93 8.17
N LEU A 284 -38.23 6.75 8.15
CA LEU A 284 -37.55 5.57 8.72
C LEU A 284 -36.89 5.99 10.05
N ALA A 285 -37.50 5.58 11.17
CA ALA A 285 -36.93 5.86 12.47
C ALA A 285 -35.70 4.98 12.74
N TRP A 286 -34.63 5.59 13.26
CA TRP A 286 -33.36 4.91 13.51
C TRP A 286 -33.46 3.64 14.36
N HIS A 287 -34.36 3.63 15.35
CA HIS A 287 -34.59 2.48 16.22
C HIS A 287 -35.22 1.28 15.50
N ASP A 288 -35.89 1.49 14.37
CA ASP A 288 -36.50 0.44 13.56
C ASP A 288 -35.48 -0.20 12.61
N LEU A 289 -34.45 0.56 12.20
CA LEU A 289 -33.47 0.13 11.22
C LEU A 289 -32.49 -0.93 11.75
N GLN A 290 -32.02 -0.83 12.99
CA GLN A 290 -31.09 -1.73 13.69
C GLN A 290 -30.23 -2.66 12.76
N PRO A 291 -29.53 -2.13 11.77
CA PRO A 291 -28.95 -2.93 10.66
C PRO A 291 -27.87 -3.91 11.12
N LEU A 292 -27.26 -3.69 12.30
CA LEU A 292 -26.26 -4.57 12.92
C LEU A 292 -26.82 -5.31 14.14
N ARG A 293 -28.15 -5.55 14.19
CA ARG A 293 -28.75 -6.33 15.30
C ARG A 293 -28.15 -7.73 15.34
N GLY A 294 -27.65 -8.12 16.52
CA GLY A 294 -27.04 -9.42 16.72
C GLY A 294 -25.59 -9.57 16.23
N ALA A 295 -25.04 -8.56 15.56
CA ALA A 295 -23.64 -8.59 15.13
C ALA A 295 -22.68 -8.59 16.34
N MET A 296 -21.66 -9.44 16.28
CA MET A 296 -20.64 -9.58 17.34
C MET A 296 -19.53 -8.55 17.25
N LEU A 297 -19.34 -7.94 16.08
CA LEU A 297 -18.31 -6.92 15.77
C LEU A 297 -16.90 -7.38 16.19
N ARG A 298 -16.53 -8.62 15.83
CA ARG A 298 -15.27 -9.24 16.27
C ARG A 298 -14.04 -8.42 15.81
N GLY A 299 -13.14 -8.19 16.74
CA GLY A 299 -11.91 -7.43 16.49
C GLY A 299 -12.04 -5.92 16.65
N LEU A 300 -13.25 -5.40 16.90
CA LEU A 300 -13.46 -4.00 17.25
C LEU A 300 -13.49 -3.80 18.76
N ALA A 301 -13.06 -2.63 19.22
CA ALA A 301 -13.03 -2.29 20.65
C ALA A 301 -14.41 -2.07 21.25
N GLY A 302 -15.48 -2.15 20.45
CA GLY A 302 -16.87 -1.92 20.90
C GLY A 302 -17.18 -0.47 21.20
N ARG A 303 -16.41 0.46 20.66
CA ARG A 303 -16.66 1.90 20.82
C ARG A 303 -17.93 2.31 20.09
N PRO A 304 -18.75 3.21 20.63
CA PRO A 304 -19.94 3.72 19.94
C PRO A 304 -19.66 4.22 18.54
N ARG A 305 -18.53 4.90 18.33
CA ARG A 305 -18.09 5.41 17.03
C ARG A 305 -18.01 4.32 15.96
N GLU A 306 -17.41 3.20 16.26
CA GLU A 306 -17.18 2.10 15.27
C GLU A 306 -18.52 1.52 14.85
N ARG A 307 -19.41 1.25 15.83
CA ARG A 307 -20.74 0.73 15.54
C ARG A 307 -21.57 1.69 14.72
N GLU A 308 -21.61 2.98 15.08
CA GLU A 308 -22.37 3.99 14.36
C GLU A 308 -21.86 4.17 12.90
N LEU A 309 -20.54 4.17 12.71
CA LEU A 309 -19.97 4.23 11.36
C LEU A 309 -20.38 3.02 10.50
N LEU A 310 -20.36 1.81 11.07
CA LEU A 310 -20.78 0.60 10.37
C LEU A 310 -22.28 0.63 10.04
N GLU A 311 -23.13 1.04 10.98
CA GLU A 311 -24.58 1.13 10.77
C GLU A 311 -24.92 2.12 9.64
N VAL A 312 -24.36 3.33 9.71
CA VAL A 312 -24.57 4.36 8.67
C VAL A 312 -24.04 3.89 7.31
N ALA A 313 -22.88 3.21 7.31
CA ALA A 313 -22.28 2.71 6.09
C ALA A 313 -23.14 1.63 5.42
N LEU A 314 -23.68 0.69 6.19
CA LEU A 314 -24.55 -0.35 5.66
C LEU A 314 -25.86 0.25 5.07
N LEU A 315 -26.47 1.20 5.77
CA LEU A 315 -27.67 1.87 5.26
C LEU A 315 -27.40 2.67 3.98
N THR A 316 -26.23 3.33 3.90
CA THR A 316 -25.83 4.01 2.67
C THR A 316 -25.61 3.01 1.51
N ALA A 317 -25.09 1.82 1.80
CA ALA A 317 -24.94 0.76 0.80
C ALA A 317 -26.34 0.25 0.33
N CYS A 318 -27.28 0.02 1.23
CA CYS A 318 -28.66 -0.34 0.89
C CYS A 318 -29.29 0.69 -0.05
N GLU A 319 -29.14 1.98 0.26
CA GLU A 319 -29.63 3.07 -0.58
C GLU A 319 -29.03 3.02 -1.99
N GLN A 320 -27.71 2.87 -2.08
CA GLN A 320 -27.00 2.81 -3.37
C GLN A 320 -27.40 1.58 -4.20
N MET A 321 -27.71 0.48 -3.54
CA MET A 321 -28.17 -0.76 -4.17
C MET A 321 -29.68 -0.76 -4.48
N GLY A 322 -30.43 0.22 -3.95
CA GLY A 322 -31.89 0.30 -4.09
C GLY A 322 -32.62 -0.84 -3.35
N VAL A 323 -32.08 -1.33 -2.25
CA VAL A 323 -32.64 -2.42 -1.43
C VAL A 323 -33.29 -1.90 -0.15
N ASP A 324 -34.28 -2.63 0.38
CA ASP A 324 -35.02 -2.22 1.57
C ASP A 324 -34.21 -2.51 2.86
N PRO A 325 -33.80 -1.48 3.62
CA PRO A 325 -33.05 -1.68 4.87
C PRO A 325 -33.87 -2.32 6.00
N LEU A 326 -35.19 -2.44 5.88
CA LEU A 326 -36.06 -3.14 6.83
C LEU A 326 -36.17 -4.64 6.51
N SER A 327 -35.81 -5.05 5.30
CA SER A 327 -35.80 -6.44 4.89
C SER A 327 -34.52 -7.12 5.33
N SER A 328 -34.62 -8.19 6.15
CA SER A 328 -33.43 -8.94 6.58
C SER A 328 -32.67 -9.58 5.42
N ALA A 329 -33.40 -10.08 4.39
CA ALA A 329 -32.79 -10.68 3.21
C ALA A 329 -32.01 -9.65 2.39
N ASP A 330 -32.54 -8.42 2.25
CA ASP A 330 -31.88 -7.34 1.54
C ASP A 330 -30.66 -6.80 2.30
N LEU A 331 -30.76 -6.70 3.63
CA LEU A 331 -29.61 -6.37 4.49
C LEU A 331 -28.50 -7.42 4.37
N ASP A 332 -28.84 -8.70 4.35
CA ASP A 332 -27.84 -9.77 4.20
C ASP A 332 -27.22 -9.77 2.81
N ALA A 333 -28.00 -9.45 1.76
CA ALA A 333 -27.47 -9.22 0.43
C ALA A 333 -26.54 -8.01 0.38
N ALA A 334 -26.88 -6.90 1.04
CA ALA A 334 -26.06 -5.70 1.10
C ALA A 334 -24.75 -5.90 1.90
N LYS A 335 -24.75 -6.83 2.87
CA LYS A 335 -23.54 -7.19 3.65
C LYS A 335 -22.53 -8.01 2.85
N GLN A 336 -22.99 -8.71 1.79
CA GLN A 336 -22.10 -9.48 0.94
C GLN A 336 -21.09 -8.55 0.28
N ASP A 337 -19.81 -8.90 0.37
CA ASP A 337 -18.72 -8.13 -0.22
C ASP A 337 -18.64 -6.64 0.22
N LEU A 338 -19.28 -6.28 1.32
CA LEU A 338 -19.18 -4.93 1.89
C LEU A 338 -18.06 -4.86 2.93
N TYR A 339 -17.15 -3.91 2.74
CA TYR A 339 -15.99 -3.68 3.60
C TYR A 339 -15.90 -2.21 4.02
N LEU A 340 -15.53 -1.94 5.26
CA LEU A 340 -15.32 -0.59 5.76
C LEU A 340 -14.08 -0.50 6.65
N ASP A 341 -13.16 0.41 6.35
CA ASP A 341 -12.08 0.75 7.28
C ASP A 341 -12.58 1.72 8.34
N VAL A 342 -12.90 1.20 9.53
CA VAL A 342 -13.41 1.99 10.66
C VAL A 342 -12.33 2.81 11.37
N SER A 343 -11.06 2.59 11.06
CA SER A 343 -9.96 3.42 11.56
C SER A 343 -10.01 4.83 10.98
N GLN A 344 -10.64 5.00 9.82
CA GLN A 344 -10.72 6.25 9.08
C GLN A 344 -11.99 7.05 9.41
N ASN A 345 -11.96 8.35 9.10
CA ASN A 345 -13.12 9.20 9.13
C ASN A 345 -14.02 8.87 7.90
N ARG A 346 -15.36 8.96 8.05
CA ARG A 346 -16.35 8.77 6.97
C ARG A 346 -16.01 9.51 5.66
N ARG A 347 -15.40 10.68 5.75
CA ARG A 347 -14.96 11.46 4.59
C ARG A 347 -13.92 10.72 3.74
N TRP A 348 -13.15 9.83 4.33
CA TRP A 348 -12.06 9.11 3.70
C TRP A 348 -12.34 7.61 3.54
N SER A 349 -13.17 7.04 4.41
CA SER A 349 -13.75 5.71 4.23
C SER A 349 -14.91 5.86 3.24
N SER A 350 -14.58 6.06 1.99
CA SER A 350 -15.60 6.12 0.96
C SER A 350 -16.25 4.74 0.83
N LEU A 351 -17.48 4.62 1.30
CA LEU A 351 -18.40 3.66 0.73
C LEU A 351 -18.51 4.03 -0.74
N ARG A 352 -17.74 3.37 -1.56
CA ARG A 352 -17.96 3.44 -2.99
C ARG A 352 -19.21 2.62 -3.27
N ALA A 353 -20.03 3.12 -4.18
CA ALA A 353 -21.27 2.50 -4.64
C ALA A 353 -21.08 1.09 -5.26
N GLU A 354 -19.84 0.65 -5.45
CA GLU A 354 -19.53 -0.70 -5.87
C GLU A 354 -19.40 -1.58 -4.62
N PRO A 355 -20.38 -2.43 -4.30
CA PRO A 355 -20.19 -3.54 -3.39
C PRO A 355 -18.93 -4.31 -3.87
N ARG A 356 -18.12 -4.84 -2.97
CA ARG A 356 -16.85 -5.51 -3.25
C ARG A 356 -15.61 -4.63 -3.27
N MET A 357 -15.72 -3.29 -3.19
CA MET A 357 -14.56 -2.43 -3.25
C MET A 357 -13.97 -2.16 -1.87
N LEU A 358 -12.76 -2.64 -1.64
CA LEU A 358 -11.94 -2.24 -0.50
C LEU A 358 -11.34 -0.86 -0.76
N GLY A 359 -11.49 0.06 0.17
CA GLY A 359 -10.87 1.38 0.10
C GLY A 359 -9.35 1.32 0.26
N SER A 360 -8.69 2.45 0.02
CA SER A 360 -7.24 2.55 0.20
C SER A 360 -6.84 2.30 1.65
N VAL A 361 -6.08 1.26 1.89
CA VAL A 361 -5.63 0.85 3.22
C VAL A 361 -4.53 1.78 3.72
N CYS A 362 -4.66 2.25 4.95
CA CYS A 362 -3.68 3.07 5.67
C CYS A 362 -2.94 2.25 6.73
N ARG A 363 -1.96 2.87 7.37
CA ARG A 363 -1.35 2.34 8.60
C ARG A 363 -2.44 2.15 9.67
N GLN A 364 -2.28 1.13 10.50
CA GLN A 364 -3.21 0.85 11.61
C GLN A 364 -4.67 0.75 11.14
N HIS A 365 -4.89 0.18 9.96
CA HIS A 365 -6.21 -0.04 9.41
C HIS A 365 -7.00 -1.07 10.22
N ASP A 366 -8.32 -0.87 10.32
CA ASP A 366 -9.28 -1.81 10.88
C ASP A 366 -10.42 -2.01 9.87
N VAL A 367 -10.16 -2.85 8.87
CA VAL A 367 -11.13 -3.15 7.81
C VAL A 367 -12.12 -4.19 8.31
N TYR A 368 -13.37 -3.79 8.48
CA TYR A 368 -14.45 -4.67 8.87
C TYR A 368 -15.13 -5.28 7.64
N ALA A 369 -15.26 -6.60 7.63
CA ALA A 369 -15.98 -7.38 6.63
C ALA A 369 -17.37 -7.72 7.18
N TYR A 370 -18.43 -7.21 6.55
CA TYR A 370 -19.80 -7.38 7.05
C TYR A 370 -20.31 -8.81 6.94
N SER A 371 -20.00 -9.51 5.85
CA SER A 371 -20.36 -10.92 5.68
C SER A 371 -19.70 -11.85 6.70
N GLU A 372 -18.50 -11.49 7.17
CA GLU A 372 -17.72 -12.26 8.13
C GLU A 372 -17.99 -11.83 9.59
N ASP A 373 -18.67 -10.72 9.81
CA ASP A 373 -18.90 -10.08 11.11
C ASP A 373 -17.61 -9.93 11.93
N ARG A 374 -16.53 -9.48 11.27
CA ARG A 374 -15.22 -9.30 11.89
C ARG A 374 -14.32 -8.32 11.15
N VAL A 375 -13.29 -7.86 11.83
CA VAL A 375 -12.17 -7.16 11.20
C VAL A 375 -11.31 -8.18 10.44
N LEU A 376 -10.80 -7.78 9.28
CA LEU A 376 -9.81 -8.57 8.53
C LEU A 376 -8.46 -8.55 9.24
N LEU A 377 -7.73 -9.64 9.16
CA LEU A 377 -6.33 -9.68 9.56
C LEU A 377 -5.46 -8.91 8.55
N ALA A 378 -4.31 -8.43 8.99
CA ALA A 378 -3.34 -7.78 8.11
C ALA A 378 -2.93 -8.67 6.93
N GLU A 379 -2.81 -9.98 7.16
CA GLU A 379 -2.51 -10.96 6.12
C GLU A 379 -3.61 -11.05 5.05
N GLU A 380 -4.88 -11.01 5.44
CA GLU A 380 -6.01 -11.00 4.49
C GLU A 380 -6.04 -9.71 3.67
N VAL A 381 -5.78 -8.56 4.30
CA VAL A 381 -5.63 -7.29 3.59
C VAL A 381 -4.43 -7.32 2.64
N TRP A 382 -3.33 -7.95 3.05
CA TRP A 382 -2.18 -8.18 2.18
C TRP A 382 -2.54 -9.05 0.97
N HIS A 383 -3.32 -10.13 1.16
CA HIS A 383 -3.82 -10.95 0.06
C HIS A 383 -4.65 -10.12 -0.93
N ALA A 384 -5.52 -9.24 -0.43
CA ALA A 384 -6.28 -8.30 -1.26
C ALA A 384 -5.39 -7.30 -2.05
N MET A 385 -4.14 -7.10 -1.64
CA MET A 385 -3.14 -6.29 -2.35
C MET A 385 -2.29 -7.09 -3.35
N GLY A 386 -2.68 -8.34 -3.63
CA GLY A 386 -1.97 -9.25 -4.53
C GLY A 386 -0.90 -10.09 -3.83
N GLY A 387 -0.95 -10.23 -2.50
CA GLY A 387 -0.01 -11.02 -1.71
C GLY A 387 -0.15 -12.53 -1.86
N MET A 388 -1.01 -13.00 -2.78
CA MET A 388 -1.19 -14.40 -3.14
C MET A 388 -0.98 -14.61 -4.64
N VAL A 389 -0.43 -15.76 -4.99
CA VAL A 389 -0.35 -16.24 -6.38
C VAL A 389 -0.76 -17.73 -6.40
N ASP A 390 -1.67 -18.09 -7.28
CA ASP A 390 -2.20 -19.48 -7.39
C ASP A 390 -2.69 -20.05 -6.04
N GLY A 391 -3.33 -19.22 -5.22
CA GLY A 391 -3.83 -19.59 -3.91
C GLY A 391 -2.75 -19.77 -2.82
N GLN A 392 -1.49 -19.45 -3.12
CA GLN A 392 -0.38 -19.55 -2.17
C GLN A 392 0.09 -18.16 -1.73
N PRO A 393 0.26 -17.91 -0.42
CA PRO A 393 0.78 -16.64 0.07
C PRO A 393 2.25 -16.47 -0.33
N LEU A 394 2.59 -15.28 -0.83
CA LEU A 394 3.96 -14.95 -1.23
C LEU A 394 4.91 -14.70 -0.05
N ALA A 395 4.36 -14.40 1.12
CA ALA A 395 5.10 -14.18 2.36
C ALA A 395 4.27 -14.64 3.56
N SER A 396 4.94 -15.03 4.65
CA SER A 396 4.31 -15.45 5.89
C SER A 396 4.37 -14.35 6.95
N PHE A 397 3.23 -14.07 7.58
CA PHE A 397 3.12 -13.18 8.75
C PHE A 397 3.28 -13.92 10.09
N ALA A 398 3.51 -15.23 10.08
CA ALA A 398 3.72 -16.01 11.29
C ALA A 398 4.82 -15.38 12.17
N GLY A 399 4.50 -15.16 13.46
CA GLY A 399 5.40 -14.53 14.42
C GLY A 399 5.59 -13.01 14.24
N THR A 400 4.80 -12.35 13.39
CA THR A 400 4.69 -10.88 13.34
C THR A 400 3.55 -10.44 14.25
N ALA A 401 3.82 -9.48 15.15
CA ALA A 401 2.76 -8.91 15.97
C ALA A 401 1.72 -8.20 15.07
N ASP A 402 0.44 -8.29 15.44
CA ASP A 402 -0.64 -7.76 14.62
C ASP A 402 -0.50 -6.26 14.32
N VAL A 403 -0.08 -5.46 15.31
CA VAL A 403 0.17 -4.03 15.12
C VAL A 403 1.26 -3.76 14.10
N ASP A 404 2.34 -4.55 14.12
CA ASP A 404 3.44 -4.45 13.16
C ASP A 404 3.02 -4.92 11.77
N ALA A 405 2.24 -6.01 11.70
CA ALA A 405 1.71 -6.53 10.44
C ALA A 405 0.80 -5.48 9.75
N ARG A 406 -0.10 -4.84 10.48
CA ARG A 406 -0.96 -3.76 9.96
C ARG A 406 -0.17 -2.56 9.48
N ASP A 407 0.86 -2.15 10.22
CA ASP A 407 1.75 -1.06 9.81
C ASP A 407 2.46 -1.38 8.50
N LEU A 408 3.05 -2.57 8.41
CA LEU A 408 3.78 -3.02 7.24
C LEU A 408 2.88 -3.13 6.01
N VAL A 409 1.68 -3.71 6.14
CA VAL A 409 0.71 -3.85 5.06
C VAL A 409 0.19 -2.49 4.62
N GLY A 410 -0.14 -1.59 5.55
CA GLY A 410 -0.66 -0.26 5.21
C GLY A 410 0.34 0.62 4.46
N GLU A 411 1.64 0.42 4.69
CA GLU A 411 2.71 1.17 4.03
C GLU A 411 3.28 0.50 2.78
N CYS A 412 2.97 -0.78 2.53
CA CYS A 412 3.55 -1.50 1.41
C CYS A 412 2.96 -1.07 0.05
N GLN A 413 3.70 -1.36 -0.99
CA GLN A 413 3.23 -1.25 -2.36
C GLN A 413 2.36 -2.46 -2.70
N ALA A 414 1.27 -2.26 -3.44
CA ALA A 414 0.48 -3.37 -3.97
C ALA A 414 1.25 -4.09 -5.09
N LEU A 415 1.19 -5.42 -5.10
CA LEU A 415 2.03 -6.19 -6.00
C LEU A 415 1.66 -6.08 -7.49
N PRO A 416 0.37 -6.11 -7.91
CA PRO A 416 0.07 -6.08 -9.34
C PRO A 416 0.58 -4.83 -10.06
N PRO A 417 0.33 -3.59 -9.60
CA PRO A 417 0.87 -2.41 -10.26
C PRO A 417 2.40 -2.31 -10.13
N LEU A 418 3.00 -2.81 -9.02
CA LEU A 418 4.46 -2.87 -8.88
C LEU A 418 5.08 -3.83 -9.90
N ALA A 419 4.47 -5.01 -10.09
CA ALA A 419 4.92 -6.00 -11.07
C ALA A 419 4.84 -5.42 -12.48
N LEU A 420 3.73 -4.78 -12.83
CA LEU A 420 3.54 -4.15 -14.13
C LEU A 420 4.57 -3.03 -14.38
N ALA A 421 4.72 -2.11 -13.42
CA ALA A 421 5.68 -1.01 -13.56
C ALA A 421 7.13 -1.53 -13.67
N SER A 422 7.51 -2.51 -12.85
CA SER A 422 8.82 -3.14 -12.92
C SER A 422 9.07 -3.81 -14.27
N TRP A 423 8.09 -4.56 -14.76
CA TRP A 423 8.18 -5.24 -16.04
C TRP A 423 8.29 -4.26 -17.20
N ALA A 424 7.45 -3.23 -17.25
CA ALA A 424 7.49 -2.21 -18.30
C ALA A 424 8.87 -1.50 -18.35
N LEU A 425 9.45 -1.18 -17.20
CA LEU A 425 10.78 -0.59 -17.14
C LEU A 425 11.87 -1.55 -17.64
N LEU A 426 11.79 -2.83 -17.26
CA LEU A 426 12.76 -3.84 -17.70
C LEU A 426 12.68 -4.14 -19.19
N VAL A 427 11.47 -4.14 -19.78
CA VAL A 427 11.27 -4.26 -21.23
C VAL A 427 11.93 -3.08 -21.96
N ALA A 428 11.70 -1.86 -21.49
CA ALA A 428 12.33 -0.67 -22.09
C ALA A 428 13.87 -0.71 -21.99
N LEU A 429 14.42 -1.36 -20.99
CA LEU A 429 15.88 -1.56 -20.86
C LEU A 429 16.42 -2.66 -21.77
N GLY A 430 15.58 -3.33 -22.59
CA GLY A 430 15.98 -4.43 -23.43
C GLY A 430 16.40 -5.67 -22.65
N ALA A 431 16.00 -5.79 -21.41
CA ALA A 431 16.20 -7.01 -20.65
C ALA A 431 15.35 -8.12 -21.28
N SER A 432 15.97 -9.06 -21.97
CA SER A 432 15.30 -10.29 -22.38
C SER A 432 14.90 -11.06 -21.12
N LEU A 433 13.63 -11.14 -20.88
CA LEU A 433 13.05 -11.84 -19.75
C LEU A 433 12.57 -13.22 -20.21
N PRO A 434 13.44 -14.25 -20.21
CA PRO A 434 13.04 -15.57 -20.68
C PRO A 434 11.96 -16.15 -19.74
N GLY A 435 10.77 -16.43 -20.28
CA GLY A 435 9.70 -17.14 -19.60
C GLY A 435 8.66 -16.28 -18.87
N LEU A 436 8.68 -14.96 -19.03
CA LEU A 436 7.80 -14.03 -18.31
C LEU A 436 6.35 -13.96 -18.82
N TRP A 437 6.01 -14.62 -19.93
CA TRP A 437 4.64 -14.68 -20.41
C TRP A 437 3.92 -15.93 -19.90
N ARG A 438 3.59 -15.94 -18.62
CA ARG A 438 2.31 -16.51 -18.22
C ARG A 438 1.39 -15.31 -17.94
N PRO A 439 0.21 -15.24 -18.58
CA PRO A 439 -0.76 -14.24 -18.16
C PRO A 439 -0.93 -14.43 -16.65
N TRP A 440 -0.84 -13.33 -15.91
CA TRP A 440 -1.25 -13.29 -14.50
C TRP A 440 -2.65 -13.89 -14.44
N PRO A 441 -2.90 -14.91 -13.60
CA PRO A 441 -4.20 -15.56 -13.55
C PRO A 441 -5.31 -14.61 -13.25
#